data_2b39f5bf5ebd3b0332ae4273912e395c
#
_entry.id   2b39f5bf5ebd3b0332ae4273912e395c
#
_cell.length_a   1.000
_cell.length_b   1.000
_cell.length_c   1.000
_cell.angle_alpha   90.00
_cell.angle_beta   90.00
_cell.angle_gamma   90.00
#
_symmetry.space_group_name_H-M   'P 1'
#
loop_
_entity.id
_entity.type
_entity.pdbx_description
1 polymer ?
#
loop_
_entity_poly.entity_id
_entity_poly.type
_entity_poly.pdbx_seq_one_letter_code
_entity_poly.pdbx_strand_id
1 'polypeptide(L)'
;YKRQPFQPFSRAPQIRYRYTEKNFQLTGAAVWQSQYLSQGPAGKSQEYIKKSCIPEIYIGADYKNGGLLAGVGIEMLSLKPRTEATGENNKKFQVDERITTLSYEAHVKYTNKDWFVGAKSVLGSNLTQASGLGGFGVKSVNERTGEQKYTPIRFSSSWLNVVYGQKWKPGVFVGYAKNLGTSDELYAPDGKAQLYGTGTNLDQLVTAGAELTYNVPHWKFGLEYTLSSAWYGSLNTSSGKIKDTHAVCNNRIVAVAMFMF
;
A
#
# COMPACT_ATOMS: atom_id res chain seq x y z
N TYR A 1 14.67 3.46 -1.43
CA TYR A 1 13.93 4.58 -0.80
C TYR A 1 12.72 5.07 -1.63
N LYS A 2 12.57 4.63 -2.89
CA LYS A 2 11.42 4.94 -3.78
C LYS A 2 10.22 4.01 -3.59
N ARG A 3 10.16 3.23 -2.50
CA ARG A 3 9.21 2.12 -2.37
C ARG A 3 7.82 2.55 -1.90
N GLN A 4 7.73 3.48 -0.97
CA GLN A 4 6.46 3.94 -0.45
C GLN A 4 5.98 5.19 -1.19
N PRO A 5 4.68 5.28 -1.51
CA PRO A 5 3.60 4.30 -1.27
C PRO A 5 3.47 3.23 -2.36
N PHE A 6 4.37 3.20 -3.36
CA PHE A 6 4.25 2.37 -4.56
C PHE A 6 4.54 0.88 -4.33
N GLN A 7 5.22 0.55 -3.25
CA GLN A 7 5.50 -0.83 -2.88
C GLN A 7 5.22 -1.04 -1.39
N PRO A 8 3.98 -1.39 -1.03
CA PRO A 8 3.63 -1.79 0.33
C PRO A 8 4.54 -2.95 0.78
N PHE A 9 4.97 -2.93 2.03
CA PHE A 9 5.80 -3.99 2.59
C PHE A 9 5.58 -4.13 4.09
N SER A 10 5.89 -5.31 4.61
CA SER A 10 5.81 -5.64 6.01
C SER A 10 7.08 -6.34 6.48
N ARG A 11 7.40 -6.18 7.78
CA ARG A 11 8.40 -6.97 8.52
C ARG A 11 7.71 -7.56 9.74
N ALA A 12 6.86 -8.53 9.52
CA ALA A 12 6.04 -9.14 10.56
C ALA A 12 6.34 -10.64 10.66
N PRO A 13 6.11 -11.26 11.84
CA PRO A 13 6.13 -12.70 11.98
C PRO A 13 5.21 -13.35 10.95
N GLN A 14 5.67 -14.43 10.32
CA GLN A 14 4.89 -15.10 9.28
C GLN A 14 5.23 -16.59 9.20
N ILE A 15 4.24 -17.37 8.82
CA ILE A 15 4.40 -18.74 8.36
C ILE A 15 4.23 -18.71 6.85
N ARG A 16 5.22 -19.22 6.13
CA ARG A 16 5.24 -19.20 4.66
C ARG A 16 5.53 -20.59 4.13
N TYR A 17 4.69 -21.05 3.22
CA TYR A 17 4.94 -22.23 2.40
C TYR A 17 5.25 -21.82 0.97
N ARG A 18 6.22 -22.46 0.35
CA ARG A 18 6.64 -22.17 -1.01
C ARG A 18 6.86 -23.49 -1.74
N TYR A 19 6.10 -23.67 -2.82
CA TYR A 19 6.25 -24.80 -3.75
C TYR A 19 6.90 -24.30 -5.02
N THR A 20 7.93 -24.99 -5.50
CA THR A 20 8.65 -24.62 -6.73
C THR A 20 8.75 -25.83 -7.63
N GLU A 21 8.29 -25.69 -8.87
CA GLU A 21 8.41 -26.69 -9.91
C GLU A 21 8.88 -26.02 -11.20
N LYS A 22 10.05 -26.44 -11.69
CA LYS A 22 10.71 -25.86 -12.86
C LYS A 22 10.78 -24.33 -12.76
N ASN A 23 10.03 -23.64 -13.63
CA ASN A 23 10.01 -22.20 -13.73
C ASN A 23 8.89 -21.55 -12.89
N PHE A 24 8.01 -22.34 -12.28
CA PHE A 24 6.88 -21.85 -11.52
C PHE A 24 7.11 -21.96 -10.02
N GLN A 25 6.66 -20.95 -9.29
CA GLN A 25 6.70 -20.90 -7.84
C GLN A 25 5.35 -20.43 -7.32
N LEU A 26 4.75 -21.23 -6.45
CA LEU A 26 3.56 -20.84 -5.68
C LEU A 26 3.98 -20.50 -4.25
N THR A 27 3.41 -19.45 -3.70
CA THR A 27 3.69 -18.99 -2.34
C THR A 27 2.37 -18.79 -1.60
N GLY A 28 2.23 -19.39 -0.43
CA GLY A 28 1.19 -19.11 0.53
C GLY A 28 1.81 -18.58 1.83
N ALA A 29 1.26 -17.54 2.42
CA ALA A 29 1.75 -17.01 3.69
C ALA A 29 0.62 -16.53 4.59
N ALA A 30 0.74 -16.81 5.90
CA ALA A 30 -0.04 -16.20 6.96
C ALA A 30 0.87 -15.23 7.71
N VAL A 31 0.48 -13.95 7.79
CA VAL A 31 1.31 -12.87 8.32
C VAL A 31 0.61 -12.23 9.51
N TRP A 32 1.33 -12.06 10.62
CA TRP A 32 0.82 -11.41 11.82
C TRP A 32 1.43 -10.02 11.98
N GLN A 33 0.65 -8.97 11.64
CA GLN A 33 1.10 -7.58 11.62
C GLN A 33 1.24 -6.98 13.02
N SER A 34 2.35 -7.25 13.69
CA SER A 34 2.63 -6.70 15.03
C SER A 34 3.53 -5.46 15.00
N GLN A 35 4.27 -5.22 13.91
CA GLN A 35 5.21 -4.10 13.78
C GLN A 35 4.61 -2.88 13.08
N TYR A 36 3.78 -3.09 12.07
CA TYR A 36 3.11 -2.04 11.32
C TYR A 36 1.67 -1.92 11.81
N LEU A 37 1.21 -0.69 11.97
CA LEU A 37 -0.02 -0.40 12.66
C LEU A 37 -1.12 -0.06 11.67
N SER A 38 -2.19 -0.85 11.68
CA SER A 38 -3.42 -0.52 10.95
C SER A 38 -4.05 0.76 11.49
N GLN A 39 -4.67 1.53 10.62
CA GLN A 39 -5.48 2.68 11.00
C GLN A 39 -6.87 2.24 11.47
N GLY A 40 -7.44 2.97 12.42
CA GLY A 40 -8.78 2.72 12.93
C GLY A 40 -9.22 3.74 13.98
N PRO A 41 -10.32 3.49 14.74
CA PRO A 41 -10.94 4.44 15.67
C PRO A 41 -10.02 5.01 16.74
N ALA A 42 -9.05 4.25 17.21
CA ALA A 42 -8.04 4.69 18.19
C ALA A 42 -6.72 5.11 17.51
N GLY A 43 -6.75 5.51 16.24
CA GLY A 43 -5.58 5.83 15.45
C GLY A 43 -4.83 4.58 14.96
N LYS A 44 -3.50 4.64 14.88
CA LYS A 44 -2.67 3.50 14.51
C LYS A 44 -2.60 2.50 15.66
N SER A 45 -2.99 1.26 15.43
CA SER A 45 -2.96 0.21 16.46
C SER A 45 -2.90 -1.19 15.87
N GLN A 46 -2.16 -2.08 16.50
CA GLN A 46 -2.16 -3.52 16.23
C GLN A 46 -3.41 -4.24 16.76
N GLU A 47 -4.19 -3.56 17.62
CA GLU A 47 -5.35 -4.16 18.27
C GLU A 47 -6.45 -4.60 17.30
N TYR A 48 -6.56 -3.95 16.14
CA TYR A 48 -7.60 -4.27 15.15
C TYR A 48 -7.41 -5.66 14.54
N ILE A 49 -6.17 -6.05 14.22
CA ILE A 49 -5.89 -7.41 13.74
C ILE A 49 -5.96 -8.42 14.89
N LYS A 50 -5.48 -8.07 16.09
CA LYS A 50 -5.60 -8.93 17.27
C LYS A 50 -7.05 -9.24 17.59
N LYS A 51 -7.93 -8.24 17.59
CA LYS A 51 -9.37 -8.40 17.84
C LYS A 51 -10.08 -9.19 16.73
N SER A 52 -9.57 -9.16 15.50
CA SER A 52 -10.12 -9.99 14.43
C SER A 52 -9.74 -11.46 14.57
N CYS A 53 -8.61 -11.78 15.23
CA CYS A 53 -8.02 -13.13 15.35
C CYS A 53 -7.75 -13.82 14.00
N ILE A 54 -7.70 -13.06 12.89
CA ILE A 54 -7.45 -13.58 11.55
C ILE A 54 -6.13 -12.98 11.06
N PRO A 55 -5.10 -13.80 10.77
CA PRO A 55 -3.87 -13.29 10.17
C PRO A 55 -4.13 -12.76 8.77
N GLU A 56 -3.28 -11.88 8.29
CA GLU A 56 -3.24 -11.50 6.87
C GLU A 56 -2.80 -12.71 6.05
N ILE A 57 -3.53 -13.03 4.99
CA ILE A 57 -3.27 -14.17 4.13
C ILE A 57 -2.79 -13.66 2.77
N TYR A 58 -1.66 -14.18 2.32
CA TYR A 58 -1.12 -13.90 0.99
C TYR A 58 -0.98 -15.17 0.19
N ILE A 59 -1.41 -15.13 -1.08
CA ILE A 59 -1.20 -16.19 -2.07
C ILE A 59 -0.61 -15.54 -3.31
N GLY A 60 0.49 -16.09 -3.82
CA GLY A 60 1.17 -15.58 -5.01
C GLY A 60 1.66 -16.70 -5.92
N ALA A 61 1.76 -16.39 -7.21
CA ALA A 61 2.30 -17.25 -8.24
C ALA A 61 3.34 -16.48 -9.06
N ASP A 62 4.53 -17.04 -9.18
CA ASP A 62 5.67 -16.48 -9.92
C ASP A 62 6.09 -17.41 -11.04
N TYR A 63 6.46 -16.84 -12.18
CA TYR A 63 7.19 -17.49 -13.25
C TYR A 63 8.60 -16.94 -13.33
N LYS A 64 9.61 -17.83 -13.37
CA LYS A 64 11.03 -17.49 -13.44
C LYS A 64 11.70 -18.22 -14.59
N ASN A 65 12.32 -17.47 -15.50
CA ASN A 65 13.10 -18.07 -16.59
C ASN A 65 14.24 -17.14 -16.99
N GLY A 66 15.48 -17.63 -16.91
CA GLY A 66 16.65 -16.82 -17.14
C GLY A 66 16.65 -15.56 -16.27
N GLY A 67 16.74 -14.38 -16.88
CA GLY A 67 16.67 -13.08 -16.17
C GLY A 67 15.27 -12.57 -15.88
N LEU A 68 14.21 -13.24 -16.35
CA LEU A 68 12.81 -12.83 -16.19
C LEU A 68 12.21 -13.43 -14.92
N LEU A 69 11.54 -12.59 -14.14
CA LEU A 69 10.59 -12.94 -13.10
C LEU A 69 9.29 -12.19 -13.38
N ALA A 70 8.18 -12.89 -13.45
CA ALA A 70 6.84 -12.28 -13.54
C ALA A 70 5.91 -13.00 -12.58
N GLY A 71 5.03 -12.27 -11.91
CA GLY A 71 4.14 -12.87 -10.93
C GLY A 71 2.91 -12.04 -10.64
N VAL A 72 1.96 -12.69 -9.97
CA VAL A 72 0.72 -12.11 -9.46
C VAL A 72 0.49 -12.57 -8.03
N GLY A 73 -0.24 -11.78 -7.28
CA GLY A 73 -0.57 -12.12 -5.89
C GLY A 73 -1.91 -11.53 -5.46
N ILE A 74 -2.49 -12.16 -4.48
CA ILE A 74 -3.69 -11.71 -3.77
C ILE A 74 -3.42 -11.73 -2.27
N GLU A 75 -3.89 -10.70 -1.59
CA GLU A 75 -3.80 -10.54 -0.13
C GLU A 75 -5.21 -10.35 0.42
N MET A 76 -5.49 -11.00 1.53
CA MET A 76 -6.70 -10.81 2.34
C MET A 76 -6.31 -10.27 3.72
N LEU A 77 -6.92 -9.14 4.10
CA LEU A 77 -6.79 -8.56 5.43
C LEU A 77 -8.15 -8.47 6.09
N SER A 78 -8.28 -8.93 7.34
CA SER A 78 -9.48 -8.79 8.15
C SER A 78 -9.17 -8.05 9.44
N LEU A 79 -9.86 -6.93 9.69
CA LEU A 79 -9.73 -6.13 10.89
C LEU A 79 -11.06 -6.07 11.65
N LYS A 80 -11.00 -5.99 12.98
CA LYS A 80 -12.13 -5.70 13.86
C LYS A 80 -11.88 -4.34 14.51
N PRO A 81 -12.43 -3.23 13.96
CA PRO A 81 -12.12 -1.89 14.43
C PRO A 81 -12.60 -1.60 15.85
N ARG A 82 -13.73 -2.19 16.26
CA ARG A 82 -14.33 -2.01 17.60
C ARG A 82 -14.80 -3.32 18.18
N THR A 83 -14.80 -3.42 19.51
CA THR A 83 -15.42 -4.51 20.28
C THR A 83 -16.64 -4.02 21.06
N GLU A 84 -16.73 -2.70 21.26
CA GLU A 84 -17.84 -2.04 21.93
C GLU A 84 -18.23 -0.78 21.16
N ALA A 85 -19.51 -0.44 21.21
CA ALA A 85 -20.06 0.82 20.73
C ALA A 85 -21.05 1.40 21.76
N THR A 86 -21.23 2.71 21.74
CA THR A 86 -22.25 3.39 22.53
C THR A 86 -23.46 3.64 21.63
N GLY A 87 -24.60 3.08 22.01
CA GLY A 87 -25.87 3.22 21.31
C GLY A 87 -26.86 4.09 22.09
N GLU A 88 -28.16 3.79 21.93
CA GLU A 88 -29.26 4.50 22.59
C GLU A 88 -29.09 4.58 24.12
N ASN A 89 -29.51 5.71 24.67
CA ASN A 89 -29.45 5.99 26.12
C ASN A 89 -28.05 5.85 26.72
N ASN A 90 -26.99 6.12 25.94
CA ASN A 90 -25.60 5.97 26.34
C ASN A 90 -25.22 4.55 26.85
N LYS A 91 -25.99 3.54 26.46
CA LYS A 91 -25.67 2.13 26.78
C LYS A 91 -24.55 1.62 25.91
N LYS A 92 -23.66 0.84 26.52
CA LYS A 92 -22.61 0.12 25.81
C LYS A 92 -23.15 -1.20 25.28
N PHE A 93 -22.84 -1.48 24.02
CA PHE A 93 -23.17 -2.73 23.33
C PHE A 93 -21.88 -3.40 22.84
N GLN A 94 -21.81 -4.71 22.98
CA GLN A 94 -20.76 -5.48 22.29
C GLN A 94 -21.08 -5.52 20.80
N VAL A 95 -20.05 -5.30 19.98
CA VAL A 95 -20.15 -5.27 18.51
C VAL A 95 -19.10 -6.18 17.89
N ASP A 96 -19.43 -6.78 16.74
CA ASP A 96 -18.57 -7.76 16.08
C ASP A 96 -18.27 -7.44 14.60
N GLU A 97 -18.69 -6.28 14.13
CA GLU A 97 -18.48 -5.93 12.72
C GLU A 97 -17.00 -5.87 12.37
N ARG A 98 -16.68 -6.46 11.24
CA ARG A 98 -15.33 -6.58 10.70
C ARG A 98 -15.26 -5.92 9.34
N ILE A 99 -14.05 -5.48 8.97
CA ILE A 99 -13.74 -5.14 7.58
C ILE A 99 -12.75 -6.15 7.02
N THR A 100 -13.19 -6.91 6.03
CA THR A 100 -12.35 -7.85 5.30
C THR A 100 -12.13 -7.30 3.89
N THR A 101 -10.87 -7.19 3.48
CA THR A 101 -10.47 -6.57 2.22
C THR A 101 -9.57 -7.50 1.42
N LEU A 102 -9.65 -7.39 0.10
CA LEU A 102 -8.78 -8.08 -0.84
C LEU A 102 -7.96 -7.05 -1.61
N SER A 103 -6.67 -7.31 -1.73
CA SER A 103 -5.73 -6.54 -2.53
C SER A 103 -5.05 -7.44 -3.54
N TYR A 104 -4.73 -6.90 -4.72
CA TYR A 104 -4.15 -7.65 -5.82
C TYR A 104 -2.84 -7.00 -6.24
N GLU A 105 -1.88 -7.81 -6.66
CA GLU A 105 -0.65 -7.31 -7.25
C GLU A 105 -0.28 -8.07 -8.51
N ALA A 106 0.44 -7.37 -9.41
CA ALA A 106 1.16 -7.97 -10.51
C ALA A 106 2.55 -7.33 -10.58
N HIS A 107 3.57 -8.13 -10.86
CA HIS A 107 4.93 -7.62 -10.96
C HIS A 107 5.73 -8.32 -12.05
N VAL A 108 6.70 -7.59 -12.59
CA VAL A 108 7.69 -8.10 -13.51
C VAL A 108 9.07 -7.56 -13.16
N LYS A 109 10.07 -8.38 -13.28
CA LYS A 109 11.48 -8.01 -13.16
C LYS A 109 12.26 -8.72 -14.25
N TYR A 110 13.04 -7.96 -15.01
CA TYR A 110 14.01 -8.49 -15.95
C TYR A 110 15.40 -8.01 -15.59
N THR A 111 16.36 -8.91 -15.58
CA THR A 111 17.75 -8.60 -15.26
C THR A 111 18.66 -9.39 -16.19
N ASN A 112 19.54 -8.69 -16.89
CA ASN A 112 20.68 -9.31 -17.58
C ASN A 112 21.96 -8.56 -17.24
N LYS A 113 23.03 -8.76 -18.01
CA LYS A 113 24.32 -8.11 -17.75
C LYS A 113 24.24 -6.57 -17.72
N ASP A 114 23.44 -5.98 -18.58
CA ASP A 114 23.41 -4.53 -18.81
C ASP A 114 22.09 -3.87 -18.37
N TRP A 115 21.00 -4.62 -18.34
CA TRP A 115 19.67 -4.10 -18.05
C TRP A 115 19.10 -4.61 -16.75
N PHE A 116 18.48 -3.69 -16.03
CA PHE A 116 17.50 -3.99 -14.99
C PHE A 116 16.21 -3.26 -15.32
N VAL A 117 15.11 -4.01 -15.45
CA VAL A 117 13.77 -3.47 -15.60
C VAL A 117 12.91 -4.08 -14.52
N GLY A 118 12.24 -3.25 -13.74
CA GLY A 118 11.29 -3.69 -12.72
C GLY A 118 10.02 -2.87 -12.81
N ALA A 119 8.87 -3.54 -12.75
CA ALA A 119 7.57 -2.90 -12.67
C ALA A 119 6.66 -3.67 -11.71
N LYS A 120 5.76 -2.95 -11.05
CA LYS A 120 4.74 -3.52 -10.19
C LYS A 120 3.48 -2.66 -10.25
N SER A 121 2.33 -3.32 -10.22
CA SER A 121 1.03 -2.68 -10.05
C SER A 121 0.31 -3.34 -8.86
N VAL A 122 -0.33 -2.52 -8.04
CA VAL A 122 -1.11 -2.94 -6.87
C VAL A 122 -2.47 -2.29 -6.95
N LEU A 123 -3.52 -3.08 -6.86
CA LEU A 123 -4.88 -2.64 -6.58
C LEU A 123 -5.15 -2.90 -5.11
N GLY A 124 -4.95 -1.90 -4.28
CA GLY A 124 -4.99 -2.01 -2.83
C GLY A 124 -6.33 -1.62 -2.24
N SER A 125 -6.75 -2.38 -1.25
CA SER A 125 -7.91 -2.09 -0.40
C SER A 125 -7.45 -2.14 1.05
N ASN A 126 -7.30 -0.96 1.70
CA ASN A 126 -6.85 -0.86 3.08
C ASN A 126 -5.44 -1.45 3.33
N LEU A 127 -4.41 -0.97 2.63
CA LEU A 127 -3.02 -1.41 2.81
C LEU A 127 -2.24 -0.62 3.88
N THR A 128 -2.92 -0.01 4.85
CA THR A 128 -2.28 0.84 5.87
C THR A 128 -1.30 0.07 6.76
N GLN A 129 -1.57 -1.22 7.03
CA GLN A 129 -0.68 -2.10 7.80
C GLN A 129 0.67 -2.34 7.10
N ALA A 130 0.71 -2.25 5.78
CA ALA A 130 1.92 -2.40 4.97
C ALA A 130 2.52 -1.06 4.54
N SER A 131 2.14 0.05 5.21
CA SER A 131 2.54 1.42 4.88
C SER A 131 2.11 1.87 3.47
N GLY A 132 1.04 1.27 2.98
CA GLY A 132 0.37 1.64 1.74
C GLY A 132 -0.65 2.77 1.94
N LEU A 133 -1.23 3.21 0.82
CA LEU A 133 -2.35 4.15 0.79
C LEU A 133 -3.69 3.44 1.00
N GLY A 134 -4.73 4.22 1.29
CA GLY A 134 -6.08 3.72 1.51
C GLY A 134 -6.45 3.65 2.98
N GLY A 135 -7.33 2.73 3.31
CA GLY A 135 -7.95 2.59 4.62
C GLY A 135 -9.39 2.17 4.46
N PHE A 136 -10.25 2.65 5.34
CA PHE A 136 -11.68 2.40 5.28
C PHE A 136 -12.47 3.56 5.88
N GLY A 137 -13.76 3.63 5.53
CA GLY A 137 -14.71 4.58 6.07
C GLY A 137 -15.94 3.89 6.65
N VAL A 138 -16.68 4.61 7.45
CA VAL A 138 -18.00 4.18 7.97
C VAL A 138 -19.04 4.36 6.87
N LYS A 139 -19.79 3.28 6.53
CA LYS A 139 -20.88 3.34 5.54
C LYS A 139 -22.27 3.35 6.15
N SER A 140 -22.42 2.87 7.37
CA SER A 140 -23.68 2.95 8.11
C SER A 140 -23.44 2.77 9.61
N VAL A 141 -24.38 3.26 10.41
CA VAL A 141 -24.39 3.11 11.88
C VAL A 141 -25.74 2.57 12.28
N ASN A 142 -25.75 1.55 13.13
CA ASN A 142 -26.98 1.06 13.74
C ASN A 142 -27.36 2.01 14.90
N GLU A 143 -28.49 2.70 14.79
CA GLU A 143 -28.93 3.72 15.76
C GLU A 143 -29.08 3.15 17.17
N ARG A 144 -29.59 1.93 17.30
CA ARG A 144 -29.82 1.31 18.62
C ARG A 144 -28.52 0.90 19.32
N THR A 145 -27.58 0.28 18.60
CA THR A 145 -26.36 -0.30 19.19
C THR A 145 -25.13 0.57 19.00
N GLY A 146 -25.16 1.54 18.08
CA GLY A 146 -24.00 2.32 17.68
C GLY A 146 -22.99 1.52 16.83
N GLU A 147 -23.30 0.29 16.43
CA GLU A 147 -22.42 -0.54 15.62
C GLU A 147 -22.23 0.06 14.23
N GLN A 148 -20.98 0.12 13.78
CA GLN A 148 -20.59 0.72 12.51
C GLN A 148 -20.27 -0.36 11.49
N LYS A 149 -20.82 -0.24 10.26
CA LYS A 149 -20.37 -1.00 9.11
C LYS A 149 -19.39 -0.18 8.29
N TYR A 150 -18.46 -0.86 7.63
CA TYR A 150 -17.32 -0.24 6.97
C TYR A 150 -17.28 -0.53 5.48
N THR A 151 -16.64 0.37 4.72
CA THR A 151 -16.31 0.21 3.31
C THR A 151 -14.85 0.56 3.07
N PRO A 152 -14.08 -0.23 2.29
CA PRO A 152 -12.67 0.06 2.05
C PRO A 152 -12.51 1.26 1.10
N ILE A 153 -11.46 2.05 1.35
CA ILE A 153 -10.94 3.04 0.40
C ILE A 153 -9.90 2.33 -0.46
N ARG A 154 -10.12 2.30 -1.76
CA ARG A 154 -9.27 1.62 -2.74
C ARG A 154 -8.30 2.57 -3.41
N PHE A 155 -7.09 2.09 -3.61
CA PHE A 155 -6.04 2.77 -4.37
C PHE A 155 -5.45 1.85 -5.41
N SER A 156 -5.17 2.38 -6.60
CA SER A 156 -4.22 1.77 -7.52
C SER A 156 -2.85 2.41 -7.32
N SER A 157 -1.80 1.60 -7.40
CA SER A 157 -0.43 2.07 -7.29
C SER A 157 0.45 1.28 -8.24
N SER A 158 1.13 1.95 -9.16
CA SER A 158 1.99 1.31 -10.16
C SER A 158 3.32 2.03 -10.25
N TRP A 159 4.39 1.29 -10.54
CA TRP A 159 5.69 1.87 -10.79
C TRP A 159 6.48 1.09 -11.83
N LEU A 160 7.37 1.81 -12.50
CA LEU A 160 8.37 1.29 -13.43
C LEU A 160 9.75 1.83 -13.02
N ASN A 161 10.75 0.96 -13.03
CA ASN A 161 12.15 1.31 -12.83
C ASN A 161 13.00 0.66 -13.92
N VAL A 162 13.81 1.44 -14.61
CA VAL A 162 14.71 0.98 -15.66
C VAL A 162 16.10 1.50 -15.35
N VAL A 163 17.09 0.61 -15.33
CA VAL A 163 18.51 0.94 -15.15
C VAL A 163 19.30 0.24 -16.24
N TYR A 164 20.26 0.94 -16.82
CA TYR A 164 21.13 0.41 -17.87
C TYR A 164 22.60 0.59 -17.53
N GLY A 165 23.42 -0.36 -17.94
CA GLY A 165 24.89 -0.28 -17.91
C GLY A 165 25.52 -0.94 -16.69
N GLN A 166 26.87 -0.91 -16.63
CA GLN A 166 27.69 -1.59 -15.61
C GLN A 166 28.51 -0.60 -14.78
N LYS A 167 29.45 0.10 -15.39
CA LYS A 167 30.31 1.10 -14.75
C LYS A 167 29.55 2.41 -14.54
N TRP A 168 28.96 2.92 -15.59
CA TRP A 168 27.98 4.01 -15.57
C TRP A 168 26.59 3.41 -15.65
N LYS A 169 25.74 3.72 -14.69
CA LYS A 169 24.37 3.21 -14.61
C LYS A 169 23.37 4.36 -14.54
N PRO A 170 22.96 4.92 -15.68
CA PRO A 170 21.76 5.75 -15.72
C PRO A 170 20.53 4.91 -15.36
N GLY A 171 19.62 5.51 -14.62
CA GLY A 171 18.36 4.90 -14.24
C GLY A 171 17.23 5.90 -14.24
N VAL A 172 16.02 5.42 -14.53
CA VAL A 172 14.79 6.21 -14.46
C VAL A 172 13.74 5.45 -13.67
N PHE A 173 12.97 6.20 -12.88
CA PHE A 173 11.86 5.69 -12.10
C PHE A 173 10.62 6.54 -12.35
N VAL A 174 9.46 5.90 -12.54
CA VAL A 174 8.15 6.55 -12.56
C VAL A 174 7.20 5.75 -11.69
N GLY A 175 6.49 6.43 -10.80
CA GLY A 175 5.44 5.86 -9.95
C GLY A 175 4.17 6.70 -10.04
N TYR A 176 3.02 6.04 -10.08
CA TYR A 176 1.70 6.65 -10.08
C TYR A 176 0.78 5.94 -9.09
N ALA A 177 0.08 6.71 -8.28
CA ALA A 177 -0.96 6.20 -7.39
C ALA A 177 -2.22 7.04 -7.54
N LYS A 178 -3.40 6.39 -7.48
CA LYS A 178 -4.71 7.02 -7.66
C LYS A 178 -5.72 6.48 -6.66
N ASN A 179 -6.46 7.38 -6.03
CA ASN A 179 -7.63 7.06 -5.25
C ASN A 179 -8.77 6.60 -6.18
N LEU A 180 -9.29 5.41 -5.95
CA LEU A 180 -10.41 4.83 -6.70
C LEU A 180 -11.74 4.98 -5.97
N GLY A 181 -11.73 5.57 -4.76
CA GLY A 181 -12.90 5.77 -3.92
C GLY A 181 -13.33 4.51 -3.16
N THR A 182 -14.57 4.52 -2.73
CA THR A 182 -15.21 3.43 -1.98
C THR A 182 -16.25 2.71 -2.85
N SER A 183 -16.61 1.48 -2.47
CA SER A 183 -17.67 0.72 -3.16
C SER A 183 -19.07 1.18 -2.72
N ASP A 184 -19.18 1.58 -1.46
CA ASP A 184 -20.42 2.05 -0.85
C ASP A 184 -20.31 3.55 -0.56
N GLU A 185 -21.44 4.20 -0.44
CA GLU A 185 -21.52 5.56 0.07
C GLU A 185 -21.06 5.63 1.53
N LEU A 186 -20.46 6.75 1.90
CA LEU A 186 -19.98 6.99 3.26
C LEU A 186 -21.10 7.61 4.11
N TYR A 187 -21.24 7.13 5.33
CA TYR A 187 -22.14 7.71 6.31
C TYR A 187 -21.59 9.06 6.77
N ALA A 188 -22.32 10.11 6.47
CA ALA A 188 -21.93 11.50 6.73
C ALA A 188 -23.16 12.34 7.15
N PRO A 189 -23.74 12.12 8.35
CA PRO A 189 -24.96 12.80 8.79
C PRO A 189 -24.85 14.32 8.78
N ASP A 190 -23.68 14.88 9.09
CA ASP A 190 -23.43 16.32 9.11
C ASP A 190 -22.47 16.74 7.98
N GLY A 191 -22.48 16.02 6.85
CA GLY A 191 -21.55 16.23 5.74
C GLY A 191 -20.11 15.79 6.02
N LYS A 192 -19.82 15.20 7.19
CA LYS A 192 -18.50 14.74 7.61
C LYS A 192 -18.47 13.23 7.72
N ALA A 193 -17.77 12.59 6.81
CA ALA A 193 -17.56 11.14 6.86
C ALA A 193 -16.41 10.79 7.82
N GLN A 194 -16.56 9.68 8.54
CA GLN A 194 -15.51 9.13 9.41
C GLN A 194 -14.64 8.17 8.62
N LEU A 195 -13.36 8.54 8.43
CA LEU A 195 -12.38 7.78 7.68
C LEU A 195 -11.20 7.37 8.58
N TYR A 196 -10.68 6.18 8.33
CA TYR A 196 -9.51 5.62 8.98
C TYR A 196 -8.53 5.16 7.92
N GLY A 197 -7.46 5.94 7.67
CA GLY A 197 -6.57 5.61 6.57
C GLY A 197 -5.34 6.51 6.44
N THR A 198 -4.57 6.23 5.41
CA THR A 198 -3.41 7.01 4.99
C THR A 198 -3.69 7.62 3.62
N GLY A 199 -3.55 8.94 3.51
CA GLY A 199 -3.84 9.67 2.27
C GLY A 199 -5.33 9.75 1.95
N THR A 200 -6.18 9.89 2.97
CA THR A 200 -7.65 9.94 2.81
C THR A 200 -8.15 11.19 2.09
N ASN A 201 -7.31 12.23 1.97
CA ASN A 201 -7.55 13.46 1.19
C ASN A 201 -6.68 13.53 -0.08
N LEU A 202 -5.95 12.46 -0.42
CA LEU A 202 -5.12 12.36 -1.59
C LEU A 202 -5.91 11.76 -2.75
N ASP A 203 -5.96 12.48 -3.88
CA ASP A 203 -6.55 11.98 -5.13
C ASP A 203 -5.56 11.15 -5.92
N GLN A 204 -4.39 11.72 -6.19
CA GLN A 204 -3.33 11.05 -6.95
C GLN A 204 -1.94 11.52 -6.53
N LEU A 205 -0.96 10.67 -6.80
CA LEU A 205 0.45 10.94 -6.58
C LEU A 205 1.25 10.47 -7.79
N VAL A 206 2.09 11.34 -8.31
CA VAL A 206 3.10 11.02 -9.33
C VAL A 206 4.48 11.20 -8.71
N THR A 207 5.37 10.26 -8.92
CA THR A 207 6.79 10.42 -8.61
C THR A 207 7.59 10.02 -9.84
N ALA A 208 8.46 10.92 -10.30
CA ALA A 208 9.40 10.66 -11.37
C ALA A 208 10.82 10.95 -10.88
N GLY A 209 11.78 10.14 -11.28
CA GLY A 209 13.17 10.34 -10.90
C GLY A 209 14.15 9.83 -11.92
N ALA A 210 15.29 10.48 -11.98
CA ALA A 210 16.45 10.04 -12.74
C ALA A 210 17.63 9.87 -11.80
N GLU A 211 18.45 8.86 -12.04
CA GLU A 211 19.66 8.61 -11.28
C GLU A 211 20.82 8.26 -12.20
N LEU A 212 22.02 8.64 -11.78
CA LEU A 212 23.27 8.22 -12.41
C LEU A 212 24.18 7.67 -11.33
N THR A 213 24.61 6.42 -11.49
CA THR A 213 25.63 5.85 -10.59
C THR A 213 26.90 5.54 -11.36
N TYR A 214 28.04 5.75 -10.71
CA TYR A 214 29.37 5.44 -11.20
C TYR A 214 30.03 4.43 -10.26
N ASN A 215 30.36 3.24 -10.77
CA ASN A 215 30.91 2.14 -10.01
C ASN A 215 32.38 1.90 -10.42
N VAL A 216 33.28 1.93 -9.46
CA VAL A 216 34.68 1.57 -9.58
C VAL A 216 35.05 0.62 -8.43
N PRO A 217 36.21 -0.07 -8.47
CA PRO A 217 36.65 -0.88 -7.35
C PRO A 217 36.61 -0.08 -6.05
N HIS A 218 36.01 -0.67 -5.02
CA HIS A 218 35.84 -0.10 -3.67
C HIS A 218 34.99 1.17 -3.56
N TRP A 219 34.58 1.82 -4.66
CA TRP A 219 33.78 3.04 -4.58
C TRP A 219 32.56 3.00 -5.50
N LYS A 220 31.48 3.57 -4.97
CA LYS A 220 30.27 3.83 -5.73
C LYS A 220 29.82 5.27 -5.48
N PHE A 221 29.66 6.03 -6.54
CA PHE A 221 29.11 7.38 -6.51
C PHE A 221 27.73 7.38 -7.14
N GLY A 222 26.81 8.15 -6.59
CA GLY A 222 25.44 8.25 -7.10
C GLY A 222 24.93 9.68 -7.00
N LEU A 223 24.20 10.09 -8.02
CA LEU A 223 23.40 11.32 -8.04
C LEU A 223 21.98 10.96 -8.43
N GLU A 224 21.00 11.41 -7.67
CA GLU A 224 19.58 11.19 -7.92
C GLU A 224 18.84 12.52 -7.86
N TYR A 225 17.95 12.74 -8.82
CA TYR A 225 16.91 13.75 -8.79
C TYR A 225 15.54 13.06 -8.75
N THR A 226 14.65 13.54 -7.89
CA THR A 226 13.28 13.03 -7.77
C THR A 226 12.31 14.20 -7.66
N LEU A 227 11.30 14.20 -8.54
CA LEU A 227 10.12 15.06 -8.50
C LEU A 227 8.96 14.22 -7.95
N SER A 228 8.24 14.74 -6.96
CA SER A 228 6.97 14.16 -6.49
C SER A 228 5.89 15.24 -6.53
N SER A 229 4.74 14.89 -7.10
CA SER A 229 3.58 15.76 -7.19
C SER A 229 2.37 15.01 -6.65
N ALA A 230 1.72 15.59 -5.64
CA ALA A 230 0.55 15.02 -4.98
C ALA A 230 -0.63 16.00 -5.12
N TRP A 231 -1.80 15.47 -5.44
CA TRP A 231 -3.04 16.23 -5.56
C TRP A 231 -3.94 15.94 -4.37
N TYR A 232 -4.14 16.94 -3.54
CA TYR A 232 -5.02 16.90 -2.37
C TYR A 232 -6.30 17.69 -2.63
N GLY A 233 -7.41 17.26 -2.05
CA GLY A 233 -8.69 17.92 -2.24
C GLY A 233 -9.73 17.52 -1.21
N SER A 234 -10.99 17.72 -1.56
CA SER A 234 -12.16 17.49 -0.71
C SER A 234 -12.80 16.13 -0.99
N LEU A 235 -13.21 15.45 0.07
CA LEU A 235 -13.86 14.14 -0.02
C LEU A 235 -15.28 14.28 -0.59
N ASN A 236 -15.60 13.47 -1.59
CA ASN A 236 -16.97 13.23 -2.01
C ASN A 236 -17.50 11.99 -1.27
N THR A 237 -18.49 12.18 -0.41
CA THR A 237 -19.02 11.14 0.47
C THR A 237 -19.77 10.03 -0.27
N SER A 238 -20.42 10.35 -1.41
CA SER A 238 -21.16 9.36 -2.21
C SER A 238 -20.26 8.37 -2.94
N SER A 239 -18.98 8.69 -3.16
CA SER A 239 -18.07 7.86 -3.95
C SER A 239 -16.72 7.58 -3.29
N GLY A 240 -16.42 8.23 -2.15
CA GLY A 240 -15.10 8.16 -1.50
C GLY A 240 -13.95 8.74 -2.33
N LYS A 241 -14.24 9.38 -3.48
CA LYS A 241 -13.26 10.03 -4.35
C LYS A 241 -12.96 11.44 -3.86
N ILE A 242 -11.80 11.95 -4.24
CA ILE A 242 -11.38 13.31 -3.90
C ILE A 242 -11.65 14.21 -5.09
N LYS A 243 -12.23 15.37 -4.83
CA LYS A 243 -12.58 16.44 -5.79
C LYS A 243 -11.90 17.74 -5.42
N ASP A 244 -12.01 18.74 -6.31
CA ASP A 244 -11.50 20.10 -6.11
C ASP A 244 -10.02 20.08 -5.68
N THR A 245 -9.21 19.37 -6.47
CA THR A 245 -7.84 19.05 -6.11
C THR A 245 -6.89 20.18 -6.45
N HIS A 246 -5.87 20.35 -5.59
CA HIS A 246 -4.70 21.20 -5.83
C HIS A 246 -3.42 20.38 -5.74
N ALA A 247 -2.45 20.72 -6.57
CA ALA A 247 -1.17 20.03 -6.62
C ALA A 247 -0.19 20.62 -5.60
N VAL A 248 0.53 19.73 -4.92
CA VAL A 248 1.71 20.05 -4.08
C VAL A 248 2.89 19.31 -4.64
N CYS A 249 3.94 20.04 -5.03
CA CYS A 249 5.14 19.49 -5.65
C CYS A 249 6.33 19.54 -4.69
N ASN A 250 7.17 18.52 -4.74
CA ASN A 250 8.44 18.44 -4.02
C ASN A 250 9.55 17.99 -4.95
N ASN A 251 10.71 18.62 -4.82
CA ASN A 251 11.93 18.29 -5.54
C ASN A 251 13.00 17.82 -4.55
N ARG A 252 13.68 16.74 -4.88
CA ARG A 252 14.73 16.16 -4.05
C ARG A 252 15.97 15.85 -4.89
N ILE A 253 17.13 16.25 -4.42
CA ILE A 253 18.43 15.87 -4.96
C ILE A 253 19.18 15.10 -3.88
N VAL A 254 19.78 13.97 -4.24
CA VAL A 254 20.61 13.16 -3.35
C VAL A 254 21.91 12.82 -4.04
N ALA A 255 23.02 13.13 -3.38
CA ALA A 255 24.35 12.67 -3.75
C ALA A 255 24.84 11.64 -2.73
N VAL A 256 25.46 10.57 -3.20
CA VAL A 256 25.97 9.46 -2.37
C VAL A 256 27.37 9.10 -2.79
N ALA A 257 28.26 8.94 -1.83
CA ALA A 257 29.55 8.27 -2.00
C ALA A 257 29.60 7.09 -1.02
N MET A 258 29.90 5.91 -1.52
CA MET A 258 29.95 4.67 -0.74
C MET A 258 31.30 3.99 -0.96
N PHE A 259 32.00 3.72 0.13
CA PHE A 259 33.19 2.89 0.13
C PHE A 259 32.84 1.45 0.53
N MET A 260 33.36 0.48 -0.20
CA MET A 260 33.16 -0.94 0.02
C MET A 260 34.51 -1.60 0.27
N PHE A 261 34.74 -2.11 1.46
CA PHE A 261 35.95 -2.82 1.88
C PHE A 261 35.76 -4.33 1.84
#